data_a84d73c40b01c842352cd0a574f2bb65
#
_entry.id   a84d73c40b01c842352cd0a574f2bb65
#
_cell.length_a   1.000
_cell.length_b   1.000
_cell.length_c   1.000
_cell.angle_alpha   90.00
_cell.angle_beta   90.00
_cell.angle_gamma   90.00
#
_symmetry.space_group_name_H-M   'P 1'
#
loop_
_entity.id
_entity.type
_entity.pdbx_description
1 polymer ?
#
loop_
_entity_poly.entity_id
_entity_poly.type
_entity_poly.pdbx_seq_one_letter_code
_entity_poly.pdbx_strand_id
1 'polypeptide(L)'
;MSKKGFTTTNLHSDRLDKPEHGVLHKAIHTSVAYSYDDARELAEVFQGKRAGYNYGRQLNPTVTALQNRITAMEEGIATAAFATGMAAISSSMLALLRAGDHIVASAFLFGNTNSFFGTLQTLGIEVSFVDATAVSNVEAAIKENTRLVFVETIANPVTQIADLAGIGAVCKQRDLVYCVDNTMTSPHLFLPKAVGAALVVNSLTKYIGGHGNALGGTITDTGLFDWSRFPNIYDSYKGQDVSLWGITQIKKKGLRDMGGSLGPEAAHHLAVGSETLPLRMDRACANAIAVARLCDAHPAVN
;
A
#
# COMPACT_ATOMS: atom_id res chain seq x y z
N MET A 1 -19.94 -17.67 -8.37
CA MET A 1 -19.95 -16.47 -9.25
C MET A 1 -18.60 -16.43 -9.96
N SER A 2 -18.57 -16.16 -11.28
CA SER A 2 -17.31 -16.03 -12.02
C SER A 2 -16.50 -14.85 -11.47
N LYS A 3 -15.16 -14.98 -11.37
CA LYS A 3 -14.26 -13.91 -10.97
C LYS A 3 -14.45 -12.73 -11.94
N LYS A 4 -14.77 -11.54 -11.44
CA LYS A 4 -14.90 -10.33 -12.27
C LYS A 4 -13.52 -9.94 -12.83
N GLY A 5 -13.46 -9.48 -14.07
CA GLY A 5 -12.22 -8.94 -14.65
C GLY A 5 -11.77 -7.66 -13.93
N PHE A 6 -10.49 -7.30 -14.08
CA PHE A 6 -9.87 -6.15 -13.40
C PHE A 6 -10.64 -4.84 -13.62
N THR A 7 -10.99 -4.52 -14.88
CA THR A 7 -11.74 -3.30 -15.20
C THR A 7 -13.07 -3.22 -14.47
N THR A 8 -13.83 -4.33 -14.45
CA THR A 8 -15.12 -4.39 -13.73
C THR A 8 -14.92 -4.24 -12.22
N THR A 9 -13.88 -4.87 -11.66
CA THR A 9 -13.52 -4.74 -10.25
C THR A 9 -13.18 -3.28 -9.92
N ASN A 10 -12.33 -2.66 -10.71
CA ASN A 10 -11.94 -1.26 -10.53
C ASN A 10 -13.14 -0.29 -10.57
N LEU A 11 -14.08 -0.50 -11.50
CA LEU A 11 -15.24 0.40 -11.66
C LEU A 11 -16.31 0.25 -10.57
N HIS A 12 -16.42 -0.91 -9.92
CA HIS A 12 -17.60 -1.22 -9.11
C HIS A 12 -17.33 -1.63 -7.67
N SER A 13 -16.07 -1.89 -7.28
CA SER A 13 -15.77 -2.44 -5.95
C SER A 13 -15.92 -1.44 -4.79
N ASP A 14 -15.98 -0.16 -5.07
CA ASP A 14 -16.24 0.89 -4.07
C ASP A 14 -17.75 1.11 -3.78
N ARG A 15 -18.63 0.38 -4.48
CA ARG A 15 -20.11 0.52 -4.40
C ARG A 15 -20.77 -0.71 -3.78
N LEU A 16 -20.10 -1.35 -2.84
CA LEU A 16 -20.63 -2.54 -2.17
C LEU A 16 -21.90 -2.22 -1.36
N ASP A 17 -21.93 -1.04 -0.74
CA ASP A 17 -23.15 -0.50 -0.12
C ASP A 17 -23.93 0.30 -1.18
N LYS A 18 -25.25 0.16 -1.21
CA LYS A 18 -26.10 0.93 -2.13
C LYS A 18 -25.86 2.42 -1.91
N PRO A 19 -25.41 3.16 -2.95
CA PRO A 19 -25.25 4.60 -2.81
C PRO A 19 -26.60 5.26 -2.55
N GLU A 20 -26.64 6.26 -1.67
CA GLU A 20 -27.83 7.09 -1.46
C GLU A 20 -28.26 7.71 -2.80
N HIS A 21 -29.56 7.81 -3.00
CA HIS A 21 -30.18 8.40 -4.21
C HIS A 21 -29.76 7.74 -5.54
N GLY A 22 -29.13 6.56 -5.53
CA GLY A 22 -28.71 5.86 -6.75
C GLY A 22 -27.60 6.55 -7.53
N VAL A 23 -26.79 7.40 -6.89
CA VAL A 23 -25.66 8.08 -7.54
C VAL A 23 -24.61 7.10 -8.05
N LEU A 24 -23.94 7.42 -9.16
CA LEU A 24 -22.92 6.55 -9.75
C LEU A 24 -21.59 6.62 -9.00
N HIS A 25 -21.21 7.78 -8.46
CA HIS A 25 -20.04 7.97 -7.62
C HIS A 25 -20.43 8.14 -6.15
N LYS A 26 -19.57 7.71 -5.24
CA LYS A 26 -19.74 8.02 -3.82
C LYS A 26 -19.71 9.54 -3.61
N ALA A 27 -20.64 10.05 -2.78
CA ALA A 27 -20.64 11.44 -2.38
C ALA A 27 -19.34 11.80 -1.63
N ILE A 28 -18.91 13.06 -1.76
CA ILE A 28 -17.79 13.57 -0.98
C ILE A 28 -18.29 13.96 0.41
N HIS A 29 -17.92 13.19 1.42
CA HIS A 29 -18.26 13.46 2.81
C HIS A 29 -17.15 14.30 3.45
N THR A 30 -17.39 15.60 3.59
CA THR A 30 -16.40 16.55 4.15
C THR A 30 -16.42 16.61 5.68
N SER A 31 -17.41 15.96 6.34
CA SER A 31 -17.50 15.95 7.80
C SER A 31 -16.27 15.30 8.44
N VAL A 32 -15.71 15.95 9.46
CA VAL A 32 -14.61 15.43 10.26
C VAL A 32 -15.07 14.79 11.56
N ALA A 33 -16.28 15.05 12.01
CA ALA A 33 -16.89 14.47 13.20
C ALA A 33 -18.27 13.92 12.86
N TYR A 34 -18.67 12.88 13.57
CA TYR A 34 -19.93 12.16 13.36
C TYR A 34 -20.71 12.09 14.66
N SER A 35 -22.01 12.32 14.62
CA SER A 35 -22.91 12.28 15.78
C SER A 35 -23.68 10.97 15.84
N TYR A 36 -24.07 10.62 17.04
CA TYR A 36 -24.94 9.48 17.37
C TYR A 36 -26.00 9.95 18.34
N ASP A 37 -27.19 9.36 18.28
CA ASP A 37 -28.29 9.72 19.16
C ASP A 37 -28.06 9.26 20.61
N ASP A 38 -27.28 8.17 20.79
CA ASP A 38 -26.87 7.65 22.10
C ASP A 38 -25.35 7.71 22.26
N ALA A 39 -24.88 8.32 23.34
CA ALA A 39 -23.45 8.38 23.68
C ALA A 39 -22.79 7.00 23.84
N ARG A 40 -23.56 5.96 24.21
CA ARG A 40 -23.07 4.59 24.28
C ARG A 40 -22.75 4.03 22.90
N GLU A 41 -23.55 4.31 21.89
CA GLU A 41 -23.27 3.91 20.52
C GLU A 41 -21.97 4.53 20.02
N LEU A 42 -21.75 5.83 20.26
CA LEU A 42 -20.51 6.51 19.93
C LEU A 42 -19.30 5.87 20.65
N ALA A 43 -19.45 5.53 21.93
CA ALA A 43 -18.40 4.86 22.70
C ALA A 43 -18.06 3.47 22.13
N GLU A 44 -19.06 2.71 21.70
CA GLU A 44 -18.87 1.39 21.05
C GLU A 44 -18.11 1.52 19.72
N VAL A 45 -18.40 2.55 18.92
CA VAL A 45 -17.66 2.83 17.68
C VAL A 45 -16.20 3.19 17.97
N PHE A 46 -15.93 4.02 18.98
CA PHE A 46 -14.56 4.33 19.41
C PHE A 46 -13.80 3.10 19.89
N GLN A 47 -14.48 2.18 20.56
CA GLN A 47 -13.93 0.92 21.06
C GLN A 47 -13.80 -0.15 19.96
N GLY A 48 -14.32 0.10 18.75
CA GLY A 48 -14.35 -0.89 17.67
C GLY A 48 -15.33 -2.04 17.86
N LYS A 49 -16.26 -1.92 18.80
CA LYS A 49 -17.32 -2.91 19.08
C LYS A 49 -18.48 -2.78 18.09
N ARG A 50 -18.63 -1.62 17.49
CA ARG A 50 -19.66 -1.32 16.49
C ARG A 50 -19.00 -0.69 15.26
N ALA A 51 -19.43 -1.10 14.08
CA ALA A 51 -19.03 -0.43 12.84
C ALA A 51 -19.63 0.98 12.77
N GLY A 52 -18.84 1.97 12.34
CA GLY A 52 -19.29 3.35 12.23
C GLY A 52 -18.15 4.32 12.00
N TYR A 53 -18.50 5.58 11.81
CA TYR A 53 -17.55 6.68 11.66
C TYR A 53 -17.57 7.55 12.92
N ASN A 54 -16.42 7.94 13.43
CA ASN A 54 -16.30 8.78 14.62
C ASN A 54 -15.51 10.06 14.35
N TYR A 55 -14.38 9.94 13.66
CA TYR A 55 -13.51 11.08 13.38
C TYR A 55 -12.75 10.89 12.06
N GLY A 56 -12.78 11.91 11.19
CA GLY A 56 -12.27 11.87 9.82
C GLY A 56 -10.79 11.52 9.67
N ARG A 57 -9.95 11.78 10.72
CA ARG A 57 -8.55 11.34 10.70
C ARG A 57 -8.41 9.82 10.65
N GLN A 58 -9.36 9.07 11.18
CA GLN A 58 -9.31 7.60 11.21
C GLN A 58 -10.11 6.98 10.07
N LEU A 59 -11.34 7.45 9.88
CA LEU A 59 -12.31 6.89 8.95
C LEU A 59 -13.18 8.02 8.35
N ASN A 60 -13.39 7.95 7.05
CA ASN A 60 -14.28 8.83 6.30
C ASN A 60 -14.95 8.00 5.21
N PRO A 61 -16.27 8.13 4.93
CA PRO A 61 -16.98 7.29 3.95
C PRO A 61 -16.38 7.34 2.54
N THR A 62 -15.94 8.51 2.08
CA THR A 62 -15.31 8.67 0.76
C THR A 62 -13.93 7.97 0.71
N VAL A 63 -13.13 8.13 1.76
CA VAL A 63 -11.82 7.46 1.88
C VAL A 63 -12.00 5.95 2.00
N THR A 64 -12.99 5.49 2.77
CA THR A 64 -13.30 4.04 2.90
C THR A 64 -13.68 3.44 1.54
N ALA A 65 -14.47 4.13 0.72
CA ALA A 65 -14.82 3.66 -0.62
C ALA A 65 -13.56 3.48 -1.50
N LEU A 66 -12.63 4.45 -1.48
CA LEU A 66 -11.35 4.33 -2.18
C LEU A 66 -10.52 3.16 -1.63
N GLN A 67 -10.43 2.99 -0.31
CA GLN A 67 -9.71 1.86 0.31
C GLN A 67 -10.27 0.52 -0.17
N ASN A 68 -11.60 0.37 -0.21
CA ASN A 68 -12.26 -0.85 -0.71
C ASN A 68 -11.91 -1.12 -2.18
N ARG A 69 -11.86 -0.08 -3.01
CA ARG A 69 -11.45 -0.19 -4.41
C ARG A 69 -10.01 -0.68 -4.54
N ILE A 70 -9.07 -0.07 -3.82
CA ILE A 70 -7.65 -0.49 -3.86
C ILE A 70 -7.48 -1.91 -3.29
N THR A 71 -8.17 -2.24 -2.19
CA THR A 71 -8.16 -3.60 -1.63
C THR A 71 -8.57 -4.63 -2.68
N ALA A 72 -9.65 -4.35 -3.43
CA ALA A 72 -10.14 -5.25 -4.47
C ALA A 72 -9.19 -5.33 -5.68
N MET A 73 -8.56 -4.21 -6.07
CA MET A 73 -7.60 -4.17 -7.18
C MET A 73 -6.32 -4.95 -6.86
N GLU A 74 -5.82 -4.88 -5.62
CA GLU A 74 -4.61 -5.61 -5.16
C GLU A 74 -4.93 -7.05 -4.69
N GLU A 75 -6.19 -7.49 -4.78
CA GLU A 75 -6.65 -8.77 -4.22
C GLU A 75 -6.27 -8.94 -2.73
N GLY A 76 -6.24 -7.82 -1.98
CA GLY A 76 -5.90 -7.77 -0.57
C GLY A 76 -7.08 -8.10 0.34
N ILE A 77 -6.82 -8.07 1.65
CA ILE A 77 -7.85 -8.24 2.70
C ILE A 77 -8.28 -6.90 3.30
N ALA A 78 -7.37 -5.93 3.36
CA ALA A 78 -7.66 -4.59 3.86
C ALA A 78 -6.61 -3.57 3.39
N THR A 79 -7.02 -2.31 3.26
CA THR A 79 -6.15 -1.19 2.87
C THR A 79 -6.27 -0.05 3.87
N ALA A 80 -5.17 0.65 4.11
CA ALA A 80 -5.12 1.95 4.78
C ALA A 80 -4.69 3.01 3.76
N ALA A 81 -5.42 4.13 3.70
CA ALA A 81 -5.12 5.25 2.82
C ALA A 81 -4.51 6.43 3.60
N PHE A 82 -3.51 7.05 3.00
CA PHE A 82 -2.69 8.13 3.55
C PHE A 82 -2.64 9.31 2.57
N ALA A 83 -2.30 10.49 3.08
CA ALA A 83 -2.19 11.72 2.29
C ALA A 83 -1.17 11.63 1.14
N THR A 84 -0.15 10.79 1.26
CA THR A 84 0.90 10.58 0.23
C THR A 84 1.44 9.15 0.29
N GLY A 85 2.13 8.71 -0.79
CA GLY A 85 2.88 7.44 -0.78
C GLY A 85 3.94 7.40 0.32
N MET A 86 4.66 8.50 0.54
CA MET A 86 5.65 8.59 1.62
C MET A 86 5.01 8.49 3.01
N ALA A 87 3.81 9.07 3.21
CA ALA A 87 3.08 8.91 4.46
C ALA A 87 2.66 7.44 4.69
N ALA A 88 2.26 6.73 3.62
CA ALA A 88 1.96 5.30 3.71
C ALA A 88 3.18 4.49 4.12
N ILE A 89 4.35 4.74 3.49
CA ILE A 89 5.61 4.04 3.81
C ILE A 89 6.06 4.39 5.24
N SER A 90 6.24 5.68 5.54
CA SER A 90 6.81 6.10 6.82
C SER A 90 5.95 5.69 8.01
N SER A 91 4.64 5.91 7.92
CA SER A 91 3.72 5.54 8.99
C SER A 91 3.66 4.02 9.20
N SER A 92 3.75 3.21 8.12
CA SER A 92 3.74 1.76 8.23
C SER A 92 5.03 1.23 8.86
N MET A 93 6.19 1.74 8.42
CA MET A 93 7.49 1.35 8.99
C MET A 93 7.56 1.69 10.48
N LEU A 94 7.21 2.92 10.86
CA LEU A 94 7.21 3.36 12.26
C LEU A 94 6.14 2.68 13.12
N ALA A 95 5.05 2.20 12.52
CA ALA A 95 4.06 1.40 13.23
C ALA A 95 4.53 -0.02 13.53
N LEU A 96 5.30 -0.62 12.62
CA LEU A 96 5.71 -2.02 12.69
C LEU A 96 7.06 -2.23 13.37
N LEU A 97 8.02 -1.32 13.17
CA LEU A 97 9.40 -1.51 13.59
C LEU A 97 9.73 -0.79 14.90
N ARG A 98 10.77 -1.26 15.56
CA ARG A 98 11.30 -0.72 16.83
C ARG A 98 12.82 -0.55 16.72
N ALA A 99 13.40 0.25 17.60
CA ALA A 99 14.85 0.30 17.76
C ALA A 99 15.39 -1.11 18.01
N GLY A 100 16.48 -1.47 17.30
CA GLY A 100 17.08 -2.79 17.31
C GLY A 100 16.52 -3.74 16.23
N ASP A 101 15.43 -3.42 15.53
CA ASP A 101 14.98 -4.18 14.36
C ASP A 101 15.82 -3.86 13.13
N HIS A 102 15.81 -4.77 12.15
CA HIS A 102 16.52 -4.65 10.90
C HIS A 102 15.59 -4.78 9.68
N ILE A 103 15.88 -3.98 8.64
CA ILE A 103 15.26 -4.03 7.32
C ILE A 103 16.32 -4.39 6.28
N VAL A 104 16.01 -5.30 5.36
CA VAL A 104 16.73 -5.44 4.09
C VAL A 104 15.95 -4.66 3.03
N ALA A 105 16.62 -3.74 2.37
CA ALA A 105 16.00 -2.86 1.36
C ALA A 105 16.76 -2.93 0.04
N SER A 106 16.05 -2.80 -1.08
CA SER A 106 16.71 -2.59 -2.37
C SER A 106 17.57 -1.33 -2.34
N ALA A 107 18.76 -1.38 -2.92
CA ALA A 107 19.63 -0.22 -3.11
C ALA A 107 19.07 0.75 -4.19
N PHE A 108 18.13 0.30 -4.99
CA PHE A 108 17.56 1.03 -6.13
C PHE A 108 16.17 1.59 -5.83
N LEU A 109 15.92 2.02 -4.59
CA LEU A 109 14.65 2.63 -4.20
C LEU A 109 14.52 4.06 -4.70
N PHE A 110 13.27 4.53 -4.84
CA PHE A 110 12.96 5.94 -5.02
C PHE A 110 13.69 6.80 -3.98
N GLY A 111 14.28 7.92 -4.43
CA GLY A 111 15.21 8.71 -3.61
C GLY A 111 14.68 9.10 -2.23
N ASN A 112 13.38 9.46 -2.12
CA ASN A 112 12.80 9.82 -0.82
C ASN A 112 12.60 8.60 0.09
N THR A 113 12.31 7.43 -0.45
CA THR A 113 12.24 6.18 0.32
C THR A 113 13.60 5.82 0.87
N ASN A 114 14.64 5.91 0.04
CA ASN A 114 16.03 5.71 0.45
C ASN A 114 16.43 6.69 1.57
N SER A 115 16.17 7.99 1.38
CA SER A 115 16.42 9.02 2.39
C SER A 115 15.68 8.76 3.71
N PHE A 116 14.41 8.36 3.65
CA PHE A 116 13.64 8.01 4.84
C PHE A 116 14.21 6.77 5.56
N PHE A 117 14.67 5.77 4.85
CA PHE A 117 15.31 4.59 5.47
C PHE A 117 16.64 4.97 6.14
N GLY A 118 17.38 5.93 5.59
CA GLY A 118 18.51 6.56 6.29
C GLY A 118 18.07 7.26 7.60
N THR A 119 16.90 7.89 7.61
CA THR A 119 16.33 8.48 8.84
C THR A 119 15.98 7.39 9.87
N LEU A 120 15.47 6.24 9.46
CA LEU A 120 15.19 5.11 10.38
C LEU A 120 16.44 4.65 11.13
N GLN A 121 17.61 4.71 10.49
CA GLN A 121 18.88 4.37 11.16
C GLN A 121 19.17 5.31 12.33
N THR A 122 18.81 6.59 12.24
CA THR A 122 18.96 7.55 13.36
C THR A 122 18.01 7.26 14.53
N LEU A 123 16.95 6.48 14.28
CA LEU A 123 15.98 6.00 15.28
C LEU A 123 16.34 4.61 15.84
N GLY A 124 17.52 4.08 15.48
CA GLY A 124 18.01 2.78 15.96
C GLY A 124 17.43 1.58 15.21
N ILE A 125 16.82 1.77 14.04
CA ILE A 125 16.37 0.70 13.15
C ILE A 125 17.48 0.48 12.11
N GLU A 126 18.07 -0.72 12.08
CA GLU A 126 19.12 -1.03 11.12
C GLU A 126 18.55 -1.20 9.70
N VAL A 127 19.30 -0.74 8.69
CA VAL A 127 18.93 -0.91 7.28
C VAL A 127 20.15 -1.40 6.48
N SER A 128 19.99 -2.52 5.78
CA SER A 128 20.94 -3.01 4.78
C SER A 128 20.38 -2.77 3.38
N PHE A 129 21.06 -1.92 2.60
CA PHE A 129 20.73 -1.69 1.20
C PHE A 129 21.50 -2.71 0.34
N VAL A 130 20.78 -3.45 -0.51
CA VAL A 130 21.35 -4.52 -1.34
C VAL A 130 20.89 -4.40 -2.79
N ASP A 131 21.67 -4.94 -3.71
CA ASP A 131 21.20 -5.16 -5.08
C ASP A 131 20.18 -6.31 -5.09
N ALA A 132 18.90 -5.93 -5.13
CA ALA A 132 17.77 -6.86 -5.08
C ALA A 132 17.47 -7.54 -6.44
N THR A 133 18.27 -7.30 -7.48
CA THR A 133 18.17 -8.03 -8.76
C THR A 133 18.64 -9.48 -8.63
N ALA A 134 19.42 -9.80 -7.56
CA ALA A 134 19.84 -11.14 -7.22
C ALA A 134 19.38 -11.50 -5.80
N VAL A 135 18.57 -12.55 -5.67
CA VAL A 135 18.04 -13.01 -4.38
C VAL A 135 19.13 -13.35 -3.37
N SER A 136 20.28 -13.86 -3.82
CA SER A 136 21.42 -14.18 -2.96
C SER A 136 21.94 -13.00 -2.15
N ASN A 137 21.87 -11.79 -2.68
CA ASN A 137 22.28 -10.58 -1.97
C ASN A 137 21.31 -10.26 -0.82
N VAL A 138 20.02 -10.50 -1.04
CA VAL A 138 18.98 -10.34 -0.01
C VAL A 138 19.19 -11.37 1.09
N GLU A 139 19.38 -12.65 0.74
CA GLU A 139 19.63 -13.71 1.71
C GLU A 139 20.87 -13.46 2.57
N ALA A 140 21.97 -13.03 1.96
CA ALA A 140 23.22 -12.73 2.67
C ALA A 140 23.09 -11.56 3.65
N ALA A 141 22.16 -10.65 3.42
CA ALA A 141 21.92 -9.49 4.29
C ALA A 141 20.95 -9.77 5.45
N ILE A 142 20.22 -10.90 5.45
CA ILE A 142 19.29 -11.26 6.52
C ILE A 142 20.05 -11.55 7.81
N LYS A 143 19.60 -10.92 8.91
CA LYS A 143 20.10 -11.07 10.27
C LYS A 143 19.00 -11.65 11.17
N GLU A 144 19.35 -12.04 12.39
CA GLU A 144 18.40 -12.55 13.39
C GLU A 144 17.31 -11.51 13.73
N ASN A 145 17.69 -10.23 13.76
CA ASN A 145 16.79 -9.10 14.03
C ASN A 145 16.09 -8.56 12.77
N THR A 146 16.23 -9.18 11.60
CA THR A 146 15.49 -8.77 10.39
C THR A 146 14.00 -9.01 10.59
N ARG A 147 13.18 -7.99 10.26
CA ARG A 147 11.72 -8.04 10.35
C ARG A 147 11.04 -7.91 9.00
N LEU A 148 11.68 -7.22 8.06
CA LEU A 148 11.04 -6.81 6.83
C LEU A 148 12.06 -6.75 5.68
N VAL A 149 11.59 -7.12 4.48
CA VAL A 149 12.28 -6.86 3.21
C VAL A 149 11.44 -5.89 2.40
N PHE A 150 12.06 -4.82 1.88
CA PHE A 150 11.37 -3.78 1.11
C PHE A 150 11.99 -3.63 -0.28
N VAL A 151 11.17 -3.75 -1.33
CA VAL A 151 11.58 -3.55 -2.72
C VAL A 151 10.52 -2.78 -3.51
N GLU A 152 10.91 -2.22 -4.67
CA GLU A 152 9.99 -1.70 -5.67
C GLU A 152 9.85 -2.72 -6.80
N THR A 153 8.69 -2.77 -7.46
CA THR A 153 8.49 -3.66 -8.62
C THR A 153 9.40 -3.28 -9.77
N ILE A 154 9.51 -1.97 -10.05
CA ILE A 154 10.44 -1.36 -11.00
C ILE A 154 11.04 -0.15 -10.31
N ALA A 155 12.36 -0.12 -10.19
CA ALA A 155 13.09 0.94 -9.52
C ALA A 155 13.02 2.27 -10.28
N ASN A 156 12.83 3.37 -9.57
CA ASN A 156 12.84 4.72 -10.15
C ASN A 156 14.07 5.52 -9.65
N PRO A 157 14.96 6.03 -10.53
CA PRO A 157 14.83 6.16 -11.99
C PRO A 157 15.53 5.06 -12.82
N VAL A 158 16.25 4.15 -12.20
CA VAL A 158 17.17 3.23 -12.92
C VAL A 158 16.48 2.05 -13.61
N THR A 159 15.17 1.91 -13.44
CA THR A 159 14.30 0.90 -14.08
C THR A 159 14.72 -0.56 -13.87
N GLN A 160 15.54 -0.85 -12.87
CA GLN A 160 15.90 -2.22 -12.51
C GLN A 160 14.69 -2.96 -11.93
N ILE A 161 14.63 -4.24 -12.22
CA ILE A 161 13.59 -5.13 -11.72
C ILE A 161 14.22 -6.06 -10.67
N ALA A 162 13.68 -6.05 -9.44
CA ALA A 162 14.11 -6.97 -8.40
C ALA A 162 13.68 -8.41 -8.73
N ASP A 163 14.41 -9.41 -8.18
CA ASP A 163 13.96 -10.81 -8.21
C ASP A 163 12.78 -11.00 -7.24
N LEU A 164 11.63 -10.50 -7.63
CA LEU A 164 10.44 -10.45 -6.77
C LEU A 164 10.01 -11.84 -6.28
N ALA A 165 10.07 -12.84 -7.14
CA ALA A 165 9.64 -14.20 -6.81
C ALA A 165 10.65 -14.91 -5.88
N GLY A 166 11.93 -14.79 -6.16
CA GLY A 166 12.99 -15.34 -5.30
C GLY A 166 12.97 -14.70 -3.91
N ILE A 167 12.85 -13.36 -3.84
CA ILE A 167 12.77 -12.64 -2.57
C ILE A 167 11.51 -13.06 -1.79
N GLY A 168 10.37 -13.19 -2.45
CA GLY A 168 9.14 -13.65 -1.80
C GLY A 168 9.26 -15.05 -1.21
N ALA A 169 9.93 -15.96 -1.91
CA ALA A 169 10.19 -17.30 -1.41
C ALA A 169 11.08 -17.29 -0.15
N VAL A 170 12.14 -16.48 -0.15
CA VAL A 170 13.04 -16.29 1.01
C VAL A 170 12.28 -15.70 2.19
N CYS A 171 11.49 -14.64 1.97
CA CYS A 171 10.69 -14.00 3.03
C CYS A 171 9.72 -14.99 3.67
N LYS A 172 9.05 -15.81 2.87
CA LYS A 172 8.14 -16.86 3.36
C LYS A 172 8.87 -17.90 4.20
N GLN A 173 10.06 -18.34 3.76
CA GLN A 173 10.87 -19.34 4.47
C GLN A 173 11.42 -18.81 5.81
N ARG A 174 11.70 -17.52 5.88
CA ARG A 174 12.32 -16.85 7.04
C ARG A 174 11.31 -16.13 7.94
N ASP A 175 10.01 -16.25 7.68
CA ASP A 175 8.94 -15.53 8.40
C ASP A 175 9.15 -13.99 8.43
N LEU A 176 9.57 -13.41 7.30
CA LEU A 176 9.78 -11.97 7.15
C LEU A 176 8.61 -11.30 6.45
N VAL A 177 8.26 -10.10 6.88
CA VAL A 177 7.27 -9.28 6.17
C VAL A 177 7.85 -8.84 4.84
N TYR A 178 7.27 -9.28 3.74
CA TYR A 178 7.64 -8.85 2.40
C TYR A 178 6.77 -7.67 1.98
N CYS A 179 7.37 -6.48 1.86
CA CYS A 179 6.71 -5.24 1.46
C CYS A 179 7.18 -4.84 0.06
N VAL A 180 6.24 -4.71 -0.86
CA VAL A 180 6.51 -4.35 -2.26
C VAL A 180 5.84 -3.03 -2.60
N ASP A 181 6.59 -2.06 -3.08
CA ASP A 181 6.03 -0.84 -3.68
C ASP A 181 5.66 -1.12 -5.15
N ASN A 182 4.35 -1.11 -5.41
CA ASN A 182 3.75 -1.42 -6.70
C ASN A 182 3.41 -0.17 -7.55
N THR A 183 3.93 0.99 -7.15
CA THR A 183 3.57 2.27 -7.76
C THR A 183 3.83 2.32 -9.26
N MET A 184 4.96 1.76 -9.73
CA MET A 184 5.35 1.83 -11.15
C MET A 184 4.53 0.91 -12.05
N THR A 185 4.14 -0.25 -11.57
CA THR A 185 3.35 -1.23 -12.33
C THR A 185 1.86 -1.07 -12.13
N SER A 186 1.44 -0.55 -10.99
CA SER A 186 0.06 -0.56 -10.54
C SER A 186 -0.55 -1.99 -10.48
N PRO A 187 -1.67 -2.21 -9.79
CA PRO A 187 -2.31 -3.53 -9.74
C PRO A 187 -2.88 -4.00 -11.09
N HIS A 188 -2.90 -3.13 -12.11
CA HIS A 188 -3.31 -3.53 -13.46
C HIS A 188 -2.26 -4.38 -14.18
N LEU A 189 -0.99 -4.04 -14.05
CA LEU A 189 0.10 -4.76 -14.74
C LEU A 189 0.68 -5.88 -13.88
N PHE A 190 0.70 -5.71 -12.56
CA PHE A 190 1.31 -6.68 -11.65
C PHE A 190 0.63 -6.73 -10.30
N LEU A 191 0.44 -7.94 -9.78
CA LEU A 191 -0.11 -8.21 -8.45
C LEU A 191 1.00 -8.78 -7.54
N PRO A 192 1.59 -7.99 -6.64
CA PRO A 192 2.66 -8.46 -5.77
C PRO A 192 2.27 -9.64 -4.87
N LYS A 193 0.98 -9.82 -4.60
CA LYS A 193 0.46 -11.02 -3.93
C LYS A 193 0.89 -12.32 -4.62
N ALA A 194 1.01 -12.35 -5.95
CA ALA A 194 1.42 -13.52 -6.72
C ALA A 194 2.86 -13.98 -6.41
N VAL A 195 3.70 -13.08 -5.92
CA VAL A 195 5.09 -13.35 -5.52
C VAL A 195 5.28 -13.37 -4.00
N GLY A 196 4.20 -13.45 -3.23
CA GLY A 196 4.24 -13.61 -1.78
C GLY A 196 4.34 -12.31 -0.98
N ALA A 197 4.11 -11.14 -1.60
CA ALA A 197 4.09 -9.88 -0.85
C ALA A 197 3.00 -9.90 0.23
N ALA A 198 3.40 -9.61 1.47
CA ALA A 198 2.51 -9.45 2.61
C ALA A 198 1.85 -8.07 2.60
N LEU A 199 2.65 -7.05 2.30
CA LEU A 199 2.22 -5.66 2.22
C LEU A 199 2.53 -5.08 0.84
N VAL A 200 1.57 -4.32 0.29
CA VAL A 200 1.71 -3.65 -1.00
C VAL A 200 1.52 -2.14 -0.80
N VAL A 201 2.52 -1.37 -1.20
CA VAL A 201 2.47 0.10 -1.22
C VAL A 201 2.04 0.57 -2.61
N ASN A 202 1.23 1.61 -2.67
CA ASN A 202 0.98 2.37 -3.89
C ASN A 202 0.98 3.87 -3.60
N SER A 203 1.79 4.64 -4.32
CA SER A 203 1.55 6.06 -4.44
C SER A 203 0.41 6.29 -5.42
N LEU A 204 -0.79 6.55 -4.90
CA LEU A 204 -1.99 6.80 -5.72
C LEU A 204 -1.84 8.06 -6.59
N THR A 205 -0.93 8.95 -6.20
CA THR A 205 -0.54 10.17 -6.92
C THR A 205 -0.11 9.90 -8.36
N LYS A 206 0.44 8.70 -8.63
CA LYS A 206 1.06 8.34 -9.91
C LYS A 206 0.02 7.73 -10.86
N TYR A 207 0.23 6.51 -11.34
CA TYR A 207 -0.61 5.92 -12.39
C TYR A 207 -2.05 5.68 -11.95
N ILE A 208 -2.31 5.33 -10.68
CA ILE A 208 -3.67 5.08 -10.22
C ILE A 208 -4.52 6.34 -10.33
N GLY A 209 -4.09 7.47 -9.78
CA GLY A 209 -4.78 8.75 -9.95
C GLY A 209 -4.65 9.32 -11.36
N GLY A 210 -3.45 9.27 -11.92
CA GLY A 210 -3.14 9.47 -13.34
C GLY A 210 -3.29 10.86 -13.93
N HIS A 211 -3.77 11.85 -13.17
CA HIS A 211 -4.11 13.18 -13.67
C HIS A 211 -3.29 14.32 -13.05
N GLY A 212 -2.37 14.00 -12.12
CA GLY A 212 -1.52 15.00 -11.46
C GLY A 212 -2.27 16.04 -10.61
N ASN A 213 -3.49 15.73 -10.19
CA ASN A 213 -4.41 16.66 -9.52
C ASN A 213 -4.71 16.29 -8.06
N ALA A 214 -4.19 15.18 -7.55
CA ALA A 214 -4.35 14.76 -6.16
C ALA A 214 -3.15 13.95 -5.69
N LEU A 215 -2.80 14.14 -4.40
CA LEU A 215 -1.85 13.31 -3.69
C LEU A 215 -2.58 12.18 -2.96
N GLY A 216 -1.93 11.03 -2.82
CA GLY A 216 -2.42 9.92 -2.00
C GLY A 216 -1.45 8.76 -1.98
N GLY A 217 -1.59 7.92 -0.98
CA GLY A 217 -0.84 6.69 -0.84
C GLY A 217 -1.65 5.63 -0.13
N THR A 218 -1.31 4.38 -0.35
CA THR A 218 -1.95 3.25 0.34
C THR A 218 -0.93 2.21 0.75
N ILE A 219 -1.26 1.50 1.82
CA ILE A 219 -0.69 0.20 2.16
C ILE A 219 -1.82 -0.81 2.20
N THR A 220 -1.67 -1.90 1.48
CA THR A 220 -2.64 -3.00 1.40
C THR A 220 -2.02 -4.25 2.02
N ASP A 221 -2.72 -4.87 2.95
CA ASP A 221 -2.39 -6.20 3.46
C ASP A 221 -3.02 -7.25 2.54
N THR A 222 -2.20 -8.18 2.06
CA THR A 222 -2.63 -9.24 1.13
C THR A 222 -3.23 -10.46 1.85
N GLY A 223 -3.06 -10.55 3.18
CA GLY A 223 -3.47 -11.67 4.00
C GLY A 223 -2.55 -12.90 3.91
N LEU A 224 -1.36 -12.77 3.31
CA LEU A 224 -0.43 -13.89 3.15
C LEU A 224 0.51 -14.09 4.34
N PHE A 225 0.70 -13.06 5.17
CA PHE A 225 1.60 -13.14 6.31
C PHE A 225 0.87 -13.51 7.59
N ASP A 226 1.44 -14.44 8.34
CA ASP A 226 0.94 -14.81 9.68
C ASP A 226 1.46 -13.80 10.73
N TRP A 227 0.64 -12.81 11.05
CA TRP A 227 0.99 -11.76 11.99
C TRP A 227 1.22 -12.25 13.43
N SER A 228 0.83 -13.48 13.77
CA SER A 228 1.17 -14.06 15.08
C SER A 228 2.68 -14.28 15.27
N ARG A 229 3.42 -14.36 14.17
CA ARG A 229 4.88 -14.51 14.14
C ARG A 229 5.63 -13.17 14.20
N PHE A 230 4.92 -12.05 14.04
CA PHE A 230 5.53 -10.73 14.07
C PHE A 230 5.61 -10.20 15.50
N PRO A 231 6.82 -9.96 16.05
CA PRO A 231 6.99 -9.73 17.49
C PRO A 231 6.43 -8.40 17.99
N ASN A 232 6.29 -7.40 17.10
CA ASN A 232 6.01 -6.01 17.51
C ASN A 232 4.52 -5.65 17.49
N ILE A 233 3.61 -6.62 17.33
CA ILE A 233 2.18 -6.33 17.42
C ILE A 233 1.79 -6.06 18.89
N TYR A 234 1.18 -4.89 19.15
CA TYR A 234 0.66 -4.56 20.46
C TYR A 234 -0.48 -5.51 20.87
N ASP A 235 -0.48 -5.97 22.11
CA ASP A 235 -1.50 -6.92 22.61
C ASP A 235 -2.93 -6.39 22.43
N SER A 236 -3.12 -5.08 22.55
CA SER A 236 -4.42 -4.43 22.32
C SER A 236 -4.95 -4.54 20.88
N TYR A 237 -4.11 -4.95 19.92
CA TYR A 237 -4.50 -5.13 18.51
C TYR A 237 -4.56 -6.59 18.08
N LYS A 238 -4.25 -7.52 18.99
CA LYS A 238 -4.37 -8.96 18.79
C LYS A 238 -5.83 -9.38 18.98
N GLY A 239 -6.65 -9.09 17.95
CA GLY A 239 -8.06 -9.53 17.91
C GLY A 239 -8.19 -11.00 17.53
N GLN A 240 -9.43 -11.47 17.31
CA GLN A 240 -9.72 -12.86 16.95
C GLN A 240 -9.13 -13.27 15.58
N ASP A 241 -9.12 -12.34 14.62
CA ASP A 241 -8.60 -12.59 13.28
C ASP A 241 -7.13 -12.12 13.20
N VAL A 242 -6.23 -13.09 13.24
CA VAL A 242 -4.78 -12.89 13.16
C VAL A 242 -4.39 -12.16 11.87
N SER A 243 -5.08 -12.43 10.76
CA SER A 243 -4.75 -11.82 9.46
C SER A 243 -4.89 -10.30 9.46
N LEU A 244 -5.68 -9.73 10.36
CA LEU A 244 -5.93 -8.29 10.45
C LEU A 244 -5.00 -7.56 11.44
N TRP A 245 -4.15 -8.24 12.21
CA TRP A 245 -3.35 -7.59 13.26
C TRP A 245 -2.41 -6.53 12.70
N GLY A 246 -1.67 -6.85 11.63
CA GLY A 246 -0.72 -5.92 11.02
C GLY A 246 -1.38 -4.67 10.49
N ILE A 247 -2.43 -4.81 9.66
CA ILE A 247 -3.13 -3.66 9.10
C ILE A 247 -3.87 -2.86 10.19
N THR A 248 -4.35 -3.51 11.25
CA THR A 248 -4.94 -2.84 12.41
C THR A 248 -3.91 -1.97 13.11
N GLN A 249 -2.71 -2.50 13.36
CA GLN A 249 -1.62 -1.72 13.95
C GLN A 249 -1.21 -0.55 13.07
N ILE A 250 -1.06 -0.75 11.77
CA ILE A 250 -0.76 0.31 10.81
C ILE A 250 -1.84 1.41 10.86
N LYS A 251 -3.13 1.05 10.87
CA LYS A 251 -4.23 2.02 10.98
C LYS A 251 -4.23 2.76 12.33
N LYS A 252 -3.94 2.08 13.43
CA LYS A 252 -3.98 2.67 14.78
C LYS A 252 -2.71 3.45 15.12
N LYS A 253 -1.52 2.90 14.90
CA LYS A 253 -0.24 3.52 15.22
C LYS A 253 0.31 4.37 14.09
N GLY A 254 0.17 3.92 12.86
CA GLY A 254 0.63 4.67 11.69
C GLY A 254 -0.32 5.79 11.31
N LEU A 255 -1.57 5.48 10.95
CA LEU A 255 -2.50 6.48 10.43
C LEU A 255 -3.07 7.37 11.53
N ARG A 256 -3.71 6.78 12.53
CA ARG A 256 -4.40 7.54 13.59
C ARG A 256 -3.45 8.41 14.40
N ASP A 257 -2.34 7.83 14.86
CA ASP A 257 -1.45 8.50 15.81
C ASP A 257 -0.53 9.51 15.10
N MET A 258 -0.06 9.23 13.87
CA MET A 258 0.81 10.13 13.11
C MET A 258 0.05 11.14 12.25
N GLY A 259 -1.22 10.89 11.93
CA GLY A 259 -2.11 11.88 11.32
C GLY A 259 -1.91 12.11 9.82
N GLY A 260 -1.23 11.20 9.09
CA GLY A 260 -1.04 11.30 7.64
C GLY A 260 -2.30 10.98 6.83
N SER A 261 -3.47 11.46 7.26
CA SER A 261 -4.79 11.09 6.72
C SER A 261 -5.05 11.70 5.36
N LEU A 262 -5.65 10.90 4.47
CA LEU A 262 -6.13 11.35 3.16
C LEU A 262 -7.42 12.16 3.31
N GLY A 263 -7.50 13.31 2.66
CA GLY A 263 -8.73 14.11 2.60
C GLY A 263 -9.77 13.51 1.64
N PRO A 264 -11.07 13.73 1.89
CA PRO A 264 -12.15 13.15 1.07
C PRO A 264 -12.16 13.67 -0.36
N GLU A 265 -11.81 14.93 -0.61
CA GLU A 265 -11.71 15.50 -1.95
C GLU A 265 -10.61 14.82 -2.76
N ALA A 266 -9.43 14.67 -2.18
CA ALA A 266 -8.33 13.95 -2.82
C ALA A 266 -8.70 12.48 -3.07
N ALA A 267 -9.36 11.83 -2.11
CA ALA A 267 -9.85 10.45 -2.27
C ALA A 267 -10.83 10.33 -3.45
N HIS A 268 -11.74 11.29 -3.61
CA HIS A 268 -12.67 11.32 -4.74
C HIS A 268 -11.93 11.48 -6.07
N HIS A 269 -11.01 12.45 -6.19
CA HIS A 269 -10.22 12.65 -7.41
C HIS A 269 -9.42 11.41 -7.80
N LEU A 270 -8.80 10.75 -6.83
CA LEU A 270 -8.05 9.50 -7.04
C LEU A 270 -8.98 8.35 -7.47
N ALA A 271 -10.18 8.26 -6.89
CA ALA A 271 -11.16 7.26 -7.28
C ALA A 271 -11.63 7.45 -8.72
N VAL A 272 -11.96 8.69 -9.12
CA VAL A 272 -12.34 9.02 -10.51
C VAL A 272 -11.19 8.74 -11.46
N GLY A 273 -9.97 9.20 -11.14
CA GLY A 273 -8.79 8.97 -11.97
C GLY A 273 -8.46 7.49 -12.18
N SER A 274 -8.71 6.66 -11.17
CA SER A 274 -8.46 5.21 -11.25
C SER A 274 -9.34 4.50 -12.28
N GLU A 275 -10.50 5.03 -12.62
CA GLU A 275 -11.46 4.38 -13.54
C GLU A 275 -10.89 4.15 -14.94
N THR A 276 -9.98 5.02 -15.37
CA THR A 276 -9.28 4.89 -16.66
C THR A 276 -7.92 4.22 -16.57
N LEU A 277 -7.54 3.69 -15.39
CA LEU A 277 -6.22 3.08 -15.18
C LEU A 277 -5.86 2.02 -16.24
N PRO A 278 -6.72 1.03 -16.55
CA PRO A 278 -6.38 0.00 -17.54
C PRO A 278 -6.06 0.61 -18.90
N LEU A 279 -6.91 1.51 -19.39
CA LEU A 279 -6.73 2.16 -20.70
C LEU A 279 -5.41 2.96 -20.78
N ARG A 280 -5.07 3.67 -19.70
CA ARG A 280 -3.84 4.48 -19.64
C ARG A 280 -2.59 3.61 -19.56
N MET A 281 -2.62 2.54 -18.75
CA MET A 281 -1.47 1.65 -18.61
C MET A 281 -1.21 0.87 -19.89
N ASP A 282 -2.25 0.31 -20.54
CA ASP A 282 -2.11 -0.42 -21.79
C ASP A 282 -1.50 0.49 -22.88
N ARG A 283 -1.98 1.74 -22.98
CA ARG A 283 -1.44 2.70 -23.95
C ARG A 283 -0.01 3.11 -23.62
N ALA A 284 0.29 3.37 -22.34
CA ALA A 284 1.63 3.75 -21.90
C ALA A 284 2.66 2.63 -22.20
N CYS A 285 2.32 1.38 -21.92
CA CYS A 285 3.17 0.22 -22.22
C CYS A 285 3.38 0.05 -23.74
N ALA A 286 2.32 0.18 -24.55
CA ALA A 286 2.45 0.10 -26.02
C ALA A 286 3.37 1.21 -26.58
N ASN A 287 3.22 2.43 -26.07
CA ASN A 287 4.07 3.54 -26.45
C ASN A 287 5.55 3.34 -26.02
N ALA A 288 5.75 2.87 -24.79
CA ALA A 288 7.09 2.61 -24.25
C ALA A 288 7.85 1.55 -25.10
N ILE A 289 7.16 0.45 -25.46
CA ILE A 289 7.74 -0.59 -26.33
C ILE A 289 8.11 -0.01 -27.71
N ALA A 290 7.26 0.84 -28.30
CA ALA A 290 7.54 1.45 -29.60
C ALA A 290 8.79 2.37 -29.54
N VAL A 291 8.90 3.18 -28.47
CA VAL A 291 10.06 4.05 -28.24
C VAL A 291 11.32 3.22 -27.98
N ALA A 292 11.24 2.17 -27.14
CA ALA A 292 12.37 1.31 -26.85
C ALA A 292 12.94 0.65 -28.12
N ARG A 293 12.07 0.13 -28.99
CA ARG A 293 12.48 -0.45 -30.28
C ARG A 293 13.12 0.58 -31.22
N LEU A 294 12.62 1.82 -31.22
CA LEU A 294 13.22 2.91 -31.99
C LEU A 294 14.63 3.23 -31.48
N CYS A 295 14.79 3.35 -30.15
CA CYS A 295 16.08 3.62 -29.53
C CYS A 295 17.09 2.50 -29.79
N ASP A 296 16.67 1.25 -29.61
CA ASP A 296 17.50 0.04 -29.79
C ASP A 296 18.04 -0.05 -31.26
N ALA A 297 17.22 0.36 -32.23
CA ALA A 297 17.61 0.37 -33.65
C ALA A 297 18.38 1.63 -34.09
N HIS A 298 18.50 2.67 -33.25
CA HIS A 298 19.04 3.96 -33.65
C HIS A 298 20.56 4.03 -33.46
N PRO A 299 21.36 4.36 -34.50
CA PRO A 299 22.82 4.28 -34.45
C PRO A 299 23.49 5.26 -33.46
N ALA A 300 22.77 6.26 -32.97
CA ALA A 300 23.28 7.23 -31.99
C ALA A 300 22.91 6.83 -30.51
N VAL A 301 22.28 5.68 -30.31
CA VAL A 301 21.93 5.17 -28.98
C VAL A 301 22.80 3.94 -28.72
N ASN A 302 23.53 3.96 -27.60
CA ASN A 302 24.38 2.84 -27.14
C ASN A 302 23.68 2.06 -26.03
#